data_dc3913e8de56e8d85a68b57987245674
#
_entry.id   dc3913e8de56e8d85a68b57987245674
#
_cell.length_a   1.000
_cell.length_b   1.000
_cell.length_c   1.000
_cell.angle_alpha   90.00
_cell.angle_beta   90.00
_cell.angle_gamma   90.00
#
_symmetry.space_group_name_H-M   'P 1'
#
loop_
_entity.id
_entity.type
_entity.pdbx_description
1 polymer ?
#
loop_
_entity_poly.entity_id
_entity_poly.type
_entity_poly.pdbx_seq_one_letter_code
_entity_poly.pdbx_strand_id
1 'polypeptide(L)'
;SKLYPISFLDWEQAKIFWIITNIFFAISIPLMICRSSNLSLILTLLVLGIFLTSHPTRMTFNLGQNSLMMFFFLSLPFIFSEKYENTKSLLSGISYVKYSTGYVLFLNFLVEKKFKKLFLSSFLTILSWLFYSFYVNESLIDSFIWPFKLIISDNYTRTSDVYSILNLYFLKDV
;
A
#
# COMPACT_ATOMS: atom_id res chain seq x y z
N SER A 1 11.48 14.59 -7.54
CA SER A 1 10.66 14.39 -6.32
C SER A 1 9.51 15.39 -6.16
N LYS A 2 9.28 16.32 -7.09
CA LYS A 2 8.21 17.34 -7.02
C LYS A 2 6.80 16.83 -7.39
N LEU A 3 6.62 15.54 -7.60
CA LEU A 3 5.33 14.93 -7.99
C LEU A 3 4.39 14.64 -6.81
N TYR A 4 4.88 14.67 -5.59
CA TYR A 4 4.03 14.47 -4.43
C TYR A 4 3.51 15.82 -3.95
N PRO A 5 2.20 15.97 -3.71
CA PRO A 5 1.65 17.20 -3.14
C PRO A 5 2.38 17.65 -1.87
N ILE A 6 2.93 16.69 -1.13
CA ILE A 6 3.73 16.89 0.07
C ILE A 6 5.07 17.59 -0.21
N SER A 7 5.61 17.51 -1.44
CA SER A 7 6.90 18.17 -1.77
C SER A 7 6.82 19.70 -1.82
N PHE A 8 5.63 20.26 -1.79
CA PHE A 8 5.40 21.72 -1.69
C PHE A 8 5.34 22.21 -0.23
N LEU A 9 5.23 21.27 0.73
CA LEU A 9 5.21 21.57 2.15
C LEU A 9 6.65 21.65 2.68
N ASP A 10 6.88 22.51 3.66
CA ASP A 10 8.11 22.44 4.44
C ASP A 10 8.14 21.13 5.28
N TRP A 11 9.30 20.81 5.85
CA TRP A 11 9.48 19.55 6.57
C TRP A 11 8.50 19.35 7.73
N GLU A 12 8.24 20.41 8.51
CA GLU A 12 7.34 20.32 9.67
C GLU A 12 5.88 20.16 9.23
N GLN A 13 5.46 20.87 8.19
CA GLN A 13 4.13 20.73 7.63
C GLN A 13 3.91 19.35 7.01
N ALA A 14 4.89 18.85 6.28
CA ALA A 14 4.85 17.50 5.69
C ALA A 14 4.74 16.42 6.77
N LYS A 15 5.48 16.55 7.86
CA LYS A 15 5.44 15.66 9.02
C LYS A 15 4.06 15.66 9.69
N ILE A 16 3.49 16.83 9.95
CA ILE A 16 2.16 16.97 10.54
C ILE A 16 1.10 16.34 9.62
N PHE A 17 1.12 16.67 8.35
CA PHE A 17 0.22 16.09 7.36
C PHE A 17 0.30 14.55 7.35
N TRP A 18 1.52 14.01 7.41
CA TRP A 18 1.76 12.56 7.41
C TRP A 18 1.23 11.88 8.68
N ILE A 19 1.43 12.50 9.85
CA ILE A 19 0.90 12.00 11.12
C ILE A 19 -0.63 11.96 11.08
N ILE A 20 -1.28 13.06 10.67
CA ILE A 20 -2.74 13.14 10.57
C ILE A 20 -3.28 12.07 9.62
N THR A 21 -2.65 11.90 8.46
CA THR A 21 -3.03 10.90 7.47
C THR A 21 -2.93 9.48 8.03
N ASN A 22 -1.84 9.15 8.73
CA ASN A 22 -1.67 7.84 9.35
C ASN A 22 -2.68 7.60 10.49
N ILE A 23 -2.97 8.61 11.32
CA ILE A 23 -4.02 8.51 12.36
C ILE A 23 -5.38 8.23 11.71
N PHE A 24 -5.73 8.96 10.66
CA PHE A 24 -6.97 8.73 9.91
C PHE A 24 -7.09 7.28 9.44
N PHE A 25 -6.07 6.73 8.80
CA PHE A 25 -6.11 5.34 8.32
C PHE A 25 -6.08 4.33 9.46
N ALA A 26 -5.31 4.58 10.52
CA ALA A 26 -5.23 3.70 11.67
C ALA A 26 -6.58 3.55 12.40
N ILE A 27 -7.42 4.58 12.39
CA ILE A 27 -8.77 4.53 12.95
C ILE A 27 -9.76 3.96 11.93
N SER A 28 -9.68 4.40 10.68
CA SER A 28 -10.65 4.02 9.64
C SER A 28 -10.65 2.53 9.31
N ILE A 29 -9.48 1.88 9.27
CA ILE A 29 -9.34 0.46 8.94
C ILE A 29 -10.13 -0.44 9.91
N PRO A 30 -9.86 -0.40 11.25
CA PRO A 30 -10.57 -1.26 12.17
C PRO A 30 -12.07 -0.92 12.25
N LEU A 31 -12.44 0.36 12.19
CA LEU A 31 -13.84 0.76 12.16
C LEU A 31 -14.59 0.19 10.94
N MET A 32 -13.93 0.22 9.80
CA MET A 32 -14.49 -0.31 8.55
C MET A 32 -14.71 -1.83 8.63
N ILE A 33 -13.71 -2.56 9.15
CA ILE A 33 -13.80 -4.02 9.36
C ILE A 33 -14.91 -4.35 10.36
N CYS A 34 -14.93 -3.68 11.50
CA CYS A 34 -15.94 -3.92 12.53
C CYS A 34 -17.36 -3.64 12.04
N ARG A 35 -17.54 -2.57 11.28
CA ARG A 35 -18.84 -2.22 10.69
C ARG A 35 -19.31 -3.25 9.65
N SER A 36 -18.41 -3.74 8.81
CA SER A 36 -18.75 -4.77 7.82
C SER A 36 -19.10 -6.12 8.47
N SER A 37 -18.52 -6.40 9.64
CA SER A 37 -18.76 -7.62 10.43
C SER A 37 -19.89 -7.47 11.46
N ASN A 38 -20.59 -6.33 11.48
CA ASN A 38 -21.68 -6.03 12.43
C ASN A 38 -21.28 -6.25 13.90
N LEU A 39 -20.05 -5.89 14.28
CA LEU A 39 -19.57 -6.06 15.64
C LEU A 39 -20.24 -5.07 16.60
N SER A 40 -20.42 -5.50 17.85
CA SER A 40 -20.91 -4.61 18.92
C SER A 40 -19.92 -3.46 19.19
N LEU A 41 -20.39 -2.38 19.79
CA LEU A 41 -19.55 -1.23 20.14
C LEU A 41 -18.36 -1.63 21.00
N ILE A 42 -18.57 -2.49 22.00
CA ILE A 42 -17.53 -2.96 22.92
C ILE A 42 -16.43 -3.71 22.14
N LEU A 43 -16.81 -4.63 21.26
CA LEU A 43 -15.85 -5.35 20.43
C LEU A 43 -15.13 -4.43 19.44
N THR A 44 -15.84 -3.44 18.90
CA THR A 44 -15.24 -2.43 18.02
C THR A 44 -14.16 -1.62 18.75
N LEU A 45 -14.41 -1.17 19.97
CA LEU A 45 -13.43 -0.45 20.78
C LEU A 45 -12.23 -1.34 21.15
N LEU A 46 -12.47 -2.62 21.45
CA LEU A 46 -11.40 -3.59 21.72
C LEU A 46 -10.50 -3.79 20.48
N VAL A 47 -11.10 -4.05 19.31
CA VAL A 47 -10.35 -4.21 18.06
C VAL A 47 -9.57 -2.96 17.72
N LEU A 48 -10.17 -1.78 17.88
CA LEU A 48 -9.51 -0.50 17.67
C LEU A 48 -8.31 -0.34 18.61
N GLY A 49 -8.48 -0.62 19.90
CA GLY A 49 -7.41 -0.56 20.90
C GLY A 49 -6.25 -1.49 20.55
N ILE A 50 -6.53 -2.75 20.25
CA ILE A 50 -5.53 -3.75 19.85
C ILE A 50 -4.80 -3.29 18.58
N PHE A 51 -5.54 -2.81 17.57
CA PHE A 51 -4.95 -2.37 16.32
C PHE A 51 -4.00 -1.17 16.51
N LEU A 52 -4.44 -0.14 17.26
CA LEU A 52 -3.65 1.06 17.52
C LEU A 52 -2.39 0.78 18.36
N THR A 53 -2.47 -0.17 19.29
CA THR A 53 -1.33 -0.56 20.14
C THR A 53 -0.45 -1.63 19.50
N SER A 54 -0.83 -2.19 18.37
CA SER A 54 -0.08 -3.24 17.69
C SER A 54 1.29 -2.76 17.25
N HIS A 55 2.27 -3.67 17.26
CA HIS A 55 3.64 -3.36 16.84
C HIS A 55 3.71 -2.86 15.38
N PRO A 56 3.02 -3.47 14.38
CA PRO A 56 3.02 -2.97 13.01
C PRO A 56 2.51 -1.54 12.88
N THR A 57 1.43 -1.19 13.59
CA THR A 57 0.87 0.17 13.55
C THR A 57 1.87 1.17 14.13
N ARG A 58 2.46 0.88 15.30
CA ARG A 58 3.48 1.75 15.90
C ARG A 58 4.71 1.92 15.01
N MET A 59 5.20 0.84 14.40
CA MET A 59 6.32 0.91 13.47
C MET A 59 6.00 1.75 12.23
N THR A 60 4.77 1.68 11.71
CA THR A 60 4.35 2.54 10.59
C THR A 60 4.40 4.02 10.95
N PHE A 61 3.95 4.40 12.16
CA PHE A 61 4.06 5.77 12.64
C PHE A 61 5.52 6.22 12.80
N ASN A 62 6.34 5.39 13.44
CA ASN A 62 7.75 5.72 13.72
C ASN A 62 8.59 5.86 12.44
N LEU A 63 8.33 5.01 11.44
CA LEU A 63 9.09 4.99 10.20
C LEU A 63 8.49 5.90 9.12
N GLY A 64 7.36 6.56 9.39
CA GLY A 64 6.68 7.41 8.41
C GLY A 64 6.25 6.66 7.14
N GLN A 65 5.92 5.37 7.26
CA GLN A 65 5.55 4.54 6.11
C GLN A 65 4.09 4.77 5.70
N ASN A 66 3.81 4.57 4.42
CA ASN A 66 2.46 4.62 3.85
C ASN A 66 1.68 3.29 3.95
N SER A 67 2.16 2.36 4.77
CA SER A 67 1.60 0.99 4.86
C SER A 67 0.13 0.97 5.27
N LEU A 68 -0.29 1.85 6.19
CA LEU A 68 -1.70 1.94 6.60
C LEU A 68 -2.59 2.42 5.46
N MET A 69 -2.15 3.43 4.71
CA MET A 69 -2.86 3.90 3.53
C MET A 69 -3.01 2.78 2.49
N MET A 70 -1.93 2.07 2.19
CA MET A 70 -1.97 0.95 1.24
C MET A 70 -2.89 -0.16 1.72
N PHE A 71 -2.86 -0.51 3.01
CA PHE A 71 -3.74 -1.52 3.58
C PHE A 71 -5.21 -1.10 3.56
N PHE A 72 -5.51 0.18 3.79
CA PHE A 72 -6.85 0.72 3.65
C PHE A 72 -7.40 0.48 2.23
N PHE A 73 -6.66 0.91 1.21
CA PHE A 73 -7.10 0.73 -0.18
C PHE A 73 -7.16 -0.74 -0.60
N LEU A 74 -6.23 -1.58 -0.12
CA LEU A 74 -6.26 -3.02 -0.31
C LEU A 74 -7.54 -3.65 0.22
N SER A 75 -8.04 -3.20 1.36
CA SER A 75 -9.20 -3.78 2.04
C SER A 75 -10.56 -3.40 1.42
N LEU A 76 -10.62 -2.31 0.65
CA LEU A 76 -11.89 -1.80 0.09
C LEU A 76 -12.73 -2.84 -0.69
N PRO A 77 -12.15 -3.68 -1.57
CA PRO A 77 -12.92 -4.68 -2.30
C PRO A 77 -13.57 -5.76 -1.44
N PHE A 78 -13.04 -5.98 -0.22
CA PHE A 78 -13.45 -7.08 0.66
C PHE A 78 -14.48 -6.66 1.71
N ILE A 79 -14.54 -5.38 2.07
CA ILE A 79 -15.26 -4.92 3.26
C ILE A 79 -16.64 -4.37 2.96
N PHE A 80 -16.89 -3.77 1.80
CA PHE A 80 -18.16 -3.12 1.50
C PHE A 80 -19.05 -3.92 0.56
N SER A 81 -20.38 -3.63 0.65
CA SER A 81 -21.40 -4.21 -0.22
C SER A 81 -21.11 -3.97 -1.72
N GLU A 82 -21.73 -4.74 -2.58
CA GLU A 82 -21.53 -4.69 -4.05
C GLU A 82 -21.88 -3.35 -4.71
N LYS A 83 -22.61 -2.46 -4.00
CA LYS A 83 -23.15 -1.21 -4.55
C LYS A 83 -22.14 -0.31 -5.27
N TYR A 84 -20.84 -0.34 -4.89
CA TYR A 84 -19.80 0.51 -5.49
C TYR A 84 -18.59 -0.31 -5.96
N GLU A 85 -18.84 -1.50 -6.47
CA GLU A 85 -17.79 -2.48 -6.79
C GLU A 85 -16.72 -1.96 -7.74
N ASN A 86 -17.12 -1.24 -8.80
CA ASN A 86 -16.17 -0.68 -9.76
C ASN A 86 -15.30 0.42 -9.14
N THR A 87 -15.91 1.33 -8.36
CA THR A 87 -15.16 2.42 -7.69
C THR A 87 -14.18 1.85 -6.66
N LYS A 88 -14.59 0.85 -5.89
CA LYS A 88 -13.71 0.19 -4.91
C LYS A 88 -12.55 -0.54 -5.59
N SER A 89 -12.82 -1.25 -6.68
CA SER A 89 -11.77 -1.89 -7.46
C SER A 89 -10.79 -0.89 -8.05
N LEU A 90 -11.27 0.25 -8.54
CA LEU A 90 -10.43 1.32 -9.04
C LEU A 90 -9.54 1.89 -7.92
N LEU A 91 -10.14 2.27 -6.79
CA LEU A 91 -9.41 2.85 -5.65
C LEU A 91 -8.41 1.86 -5.02
N SER A 92 -8.75 0.57 -5.01
CA SER A 92 -7.83 -0.46 -4.50
C SER A 92 -6.53 -0.55 -5.30
N GLY A 93 -6.52 -0.07 -6.54
CA GLY A 93 -5.31 0.04 -7.36
C GLY A 93 -4.22 0.91 -6.73
N ILE A 94 -4.57 1.85 -5.84
CA ILE A 94 -3.58 2.64 -5.09
C ILE A 94 -2.66 1.72 -4.27
N SER A 95 -3.17 0.57 -3.80
CA SER A 95 -2.35 -0.40 -3.05
C SER A 95 -1.20 -1.00 -3.86
N TYR A 96 -1.27 -0.99 -5.20
CA TYR A 96 -0.20 -1.50 -6.07
C TYR A 96 1.06 -0.63 -6.08
N VAL A 97 0.97 0.61 -5.60
CA VAL A 97 2.16 1.47 -5.41
C VAL A 97 3.17 0.81 -4.47
N LYS A 98 2.70 -0.01 -3.54
CA LYS A 98 3.56 -0.84 -2.71
C LYS A 98 3.46 -2.30 -3.16
N TYR A 99 4.48 -2.81 -3.84
CA TYR A 99 4.50 -4.16 -4.41
C TYR A 99 4.15 -5.25 -3.40
N SER A 100 4.68 -5.16 -2.16
CA SER A 100 4.43 -6.15 -1.11
C SER A 100 2.96 -6.30 -0.69
N THR A 101 2.13 -5.30 -0.94
CA THR A 101 0.69 -5.35 -0.67
C THR A 101 -0.12 -5.56 -1.96
N GLY A 102 0.29 -4.91 -3.04
CA GLY A 102 -0.44 -4.93 -4.30
C GLY A 102 -0.55 -6.31 -4.94
N TYR A 103 0.52 -7.13 -4.88
CA TYR A 103 0.49 -8.45 -5.50
C TYR A 103 -0.58 -9.38 -4.88
N VAL A 104 -0.90 -9.22 -3.60
CA VAL A 104 -1.94 -10.01 -2.94
C VAL A 104 -3.30 -9.77 -3.58
N LEU A 105 -3.62 -8.50 -3.83
CA LEU A 105 -4.87 -8.12 -4.50
C LEU A 105 -4.89 -8.59 -5.95
N PHE A 106 -3.79 -8.43 -6.66
CA PHE A 106 -3.64 -8.90 -8.04
C PHE A 106 -3.88 -10.39 -8.16
N LEU A 107 -3.21 -11.20 -7.33
CA LEU A 107 -3.37 -12.65 -7.31
C LEU A 107 -4.80 -13.05 -6.93
N ASN A 108 -5.41 -12.37 -5.94
CA ASN A 108 -6.78 -12.66 -5.55
C ASN A 108 -7.76 -12.48 -6.72
N PHE A 109 -7.69 -11.35 -7.42
CA PHE A 109 -8.56 -11.12 -8.58
C PHE A 109 -8.28 -12.07 -9.75
N LEU A 110 -7.03 -12.48 -9.93
CA LEU A 110 -6.63 -13.44 -10.95
C LEU A 110 -7.20 -14.84 -10.65
N VAL A 111 -7.02 -15.33 -9.42
CA VAL A 111 -7.52 -16.63 -8.97
C VAL A 111 -9.04 -16.71 -9.01
N GLU A 112 -9.71 -15.63 -8.58
CA GLU A 112 -11.17 -15.52 -8.63
C GLU A 112 -11.72 -15.25 -10.06
N LYS A 113 -10.84 -15.14 -11.06
CA LYS A 113 -11.17 -14.82 -12.46
C LYS A 113 -11.99 -13.52 -12.62
N LYS A 114 -11.79 -12.56 -11.69
CA LYS A 114 -12.46 -11.25 -11.70
C LYS A 114 -11.70 -10.26 -12.57
N PHE A 115 -11.53 -10.55 -13.85
CA PHE A 115 -10.70 -9.77 -14.79
C PHE A 115 -11.10 -8.30 -14.89
N LYS A 116 -12.40 -7.98 -14.79
CA LYS A 116 -12.87 -6.59 -14.78
C LYS A 116 -12.31 -5.82 -13.58
N LYS A 117 -12.33 -6.42 -12.39
CA LYS A 117 -11.77 -5.79 -11.17
C LYS A 117 -10.26 -5.66 -11.26
N LEU A 118 -9.61 -6.68 -11.79
CA LEU A 118 -8.17 -6.66 -12.05
C LEU A 118 -7.78 -5.52 -12.98
N PHE A 119 -8.50 -5.35 -14.09
CA PHE A 119 -8.26 -4.27 -15.03
C PHE A 119 -8.48 -2.89 -14.38
N LEU A 120 -9.60 -2.69 -13.67
CA LEU A 120 -9.91 -1.44 -13.00
C LEU A 120 -8.88 -1.07 -11.93
N SER A 121 -8.44 -2.04 -11.12
CA SER A 121 -7.43 -1.79 -10.09
C SER A 121 -6.05 -1.49 -10.71
N SER A 122 -5.67 -2.17 -11.78
CA SER A 122 -4.40 -1.92 -12.46
C SER A 122 -4.37 -0.60 -13.22
N PHE A 123 -5.53 -0.07 -13.61
CA PHE A 123 -5.64 1.14 -14.43
C PHE A 123 -4.97 2.35 -13.79
N LEU A 124 -5.24 2.63 -12.51
CA LEU A 124 -4.63 3.77 -11.80
C LEU A 124 -3.11 3.62 -11.69
N THR A 125 -2.63 2.40 -11.49
CA THR A 125 -1.19 2.13 -11.39
C THR A 125 -0.50 2.34 -12.73
N ILE A 126 -1.08 1.82 -13.81
CA ILE A 126 -0.57 2.00 -15.17
C ILE A 126 -0.57 3.51 -15.52
N LEU A 127 -1.66 4.21 -15.22
CA LEU A 127 -1.77 5.65 -15.46
C LEU A 127 -0.70 6.43 -14.66
N SER A 128 -0.49 6.08 -13.40
CA SER A 128 0.54 6.71 -12.56
C SER A 128 1.95 6.46 -13.12
N TRP A 129 2.21 5.27 -13.65
CA TRP A 129 3.49 4.96 -14.31
C TRP A 129 3.69 5.73 -15.60
N LEU A 130 2.65 5.84 -16.43
CA LEU A 130 2.70 6.65 -17.65
C LEU A 130 3.07 8.10 -17.32
N PHE A 131 2.40 8.69 -16.33
CA PHE A 131 2.71 10.05 -15.89
C PHE A 131 4.13 10.17 -15.33
N TYR A 132 4.58 9.21 -14.53
CA TYR A 132 5.92 9.21 -13.97
C TYR A 132 6.98 9.13 -15.06
N SER A 133 6.86 8.18 -15.98
CA SER A 133 7.79 7.99 -17.10
C SER A 133 7.87 9.25 -17.98
N PHE A 134 6.73 9.85 -18.28
CA PHE A 134 6.67 11.10 -19.05
C PHE A 134 7.34 12.26 -18.30
N TYR A 135 7.12 12.38 -17.00
CA TYR A 135 7.69 13.45 -16.18
C TYR A 135 9.21 13.33 -16.00
N VAL A 136 9.71 12.12 -15.82
CA VAL A 136 11.16 11.86 -15.61
C VAL A 136 11.90 11.77 -16.94
N ASN A 137 11.17 11.73 -18.06
CA ASN A 137 11.72 11.54 -19.40
C ASN A 137 12.50 10.23 -19.54
N GLU A 138 12.07 9.18 -18.83
CA GLU A 138 12.62 7.83 -18.91
C GLU A 138 11.70 6.90 -19.69
N SER A 139 12.24 5.81 -20.22
CA SER A 139 11.42 4.79 -20.87
C SER A 139 10.45 4.15 -19.87
N LEU A 140 9.25 3.73 -20.33
CA LEU A 140 8.28 3.01 -19.50
C LEU A 140 8.88 1.74 -18.89
N ILE A 141 9.72 1.04 -19.65
CA ILE A 141 10.36 -0.20 -19.22
C ILE A 141 11.36 0.08 -18.10
N ASP A 142 12.20 1.09 -18.24
CA ASP A 142 13.19 1.44 -17.21
C ASP A 142 12.51 1.92 -15.93
N SER A 143 11.48 2.75 -16.03
CA SER A 143 10.68 3.21 -14.89
C SER A 143 9.99 2.05 -14.16
N PHE A 144 9.57 1.00 -14.89
CA PHE A 144 8.99 -0.21 -14.30
C PHE A 144 10.02 -1.09 -13.62
N ILE A 145 11.19 -1.27 -14.24
CA ILE A 145 12.25 -2.16 -13.75
C ILE A 145 13.05 -1.50 -12.62
N TRP A 146 13.07 -0.17 -12.55
CA TRP A 146 13.90 0.57 -11.59
C TRP A 146 13.75 0.13 -10.12
N PRO A 147 12.54 -0.10 -9.57
CA PRO A 147 12.38 -0.61 -8.21
C PRO A 147 13.00 -1.99 -8.00
N PHE A 148 12.97 -2.84 -9.03
CA PHE A 148 13.59 -4.17 -8.96
C PHE A 148 15.12 -4.07 -9.04
N LYS A 149 15.67 -3.15 -9.84
CA LYS A 149 17.10 -2.87 -9.88
C LYS A 149 17.62 -2.38 -8.52
N LEU A 150 16.83 -1.57 -7.81
CA LEU A 150 17.19 -1.13 -6.45
C LEU A 150 17.24 -2.28 -5.45
N ILE A 151 16.34 -3.25 -5.55
CA ILE A 151 16.32 -4.43 -4.68
C ILE A 151 17.56 -5.29 -4.91
N ILE A 152 18.05 -5.37 -6.14
CA ILE A 152 19.22 -6.16 -6.52
C ILE A 152 20.55 -5.44 -6.19
N SER A 153 20.54 -4.13 -5.95
CA SER A 153 21.73 -3.39 -5.61
C SER A 153 22.23 -3.69 -4.19
N ASP A 154 23.53 -3.88 -4.03
CA ASP A 154 24.20 -4.23 -2.75
C ASP A 154 23.88 -3.28 -1.57
N ASN A 155 23.34 -2.11 -1.85
CA ASN A 155 22.98 -1.11 -0.85
C ASN A 155 21.68 -1.41 -0.10
N TYR A 156 20.91 -2.45 -0.48
CA TYR A 156 19.59 -2.77 0.08
C TYR A 156 19.61 -3.88 1.14
N THR A 157 20.76 -4.13 1.76
CA THR A 157 20.98 -5.25 2.70
C THR A 157 20.24 -5.18 4.04
N ARG A 158 19.32 -4.22 4.24
CA ARG A 158 18.62 -4.03 5.53
C ARG A 158 17.10 -4.12 5.46
N THR A 159 16.52 -4.63 4.40
CA THR A 159 15.08 -4.78 4.30
C THR A 159 14.68 -6.20 4.71
N SER A 160 13.61 -6.33 5.48
CA SER A 160 13.00 -7.61 5.89
C SER A 160 12.09 -8.19 4.81
N ASP A 161 12.38 -7.96 3.53
CA ASP A 161 11.65 -8.56 2.42
C ASP A 161 12.19 -9.97 2.10
N VAL A 162 11.38 -10.72 1.35
CA VAL A 162 11.68 -12.11 0.99
C VAL A 162 13.01 -12.22 0.23
N TYR A 163 13.36 -11.21 -0.58
CA TYR A 163 14.61 -11.20 -1.33
C TYR A 163 15.83 -11.05 -0.41
N SER A 164 15.78 -10.15 0.57
CA SER A 164 16.84 -10.00 1.57
C SER A 164 17.05 -11.26 2.39
N ILE A 165 15.94 -11.97 2.71
CA ILE A 165 15.99 -13.26 3.41
C ILE A 165 16.63 -14.33 2.49
N LEU A 166 16.20 -14.41 1.24
CA LEU A 166 16.76 -15.36 0.28
C LEU A 166 18.24 -15.09 0.02
N ASN A 167 18.64 -13.82 -0.13
CA ASN A 167 20.03 -13.45 -0.35
C ASN A 167 20.90 -13.77 0.86
N LEU A 168 20.41 -13.54 2.07
CA LEU A 168 21.13 -13.87 3.30
C LEU A 168 21.36 -15.37 3.50
N TYR A 169 20.39 -16.19 3.09
CA TYR A 169 20.43 -17.64 3.40
C TYR A 169 20.83 -18.54 2.21
N PHE A 170 20.59 -18.12 0.98
CA PHE A 170 20.74 -18.97 -0.19
C PHE A 170 21.72 -18.47 -1.25
N LEU A 171 22.05 -17.17 -1.29
CA LEU A 171 22.90 -16.58 -2.35
C LEU A 171 24.27 -16.11 -1.83
N LYS A 172 24.58 -16.34 -0.56
CA LYS A 172 25.84 -15.90 0.06
C LYS A 172 27.05 -16.73 -0.39
N ASP A 173 26.82 -17.85 -1.07
CA ASP A 173 27.85 -18.80 -1.49
C ASP A 173 27.97 -18.91 -3.03
N VAL A 174 27.45 -17.97 -3.78
CA VAL A 174 27.63 -17.83 -5.23
C VAL A 174 28.29 -16.51 -5.55
#